data_563b80003c7eca347dba149ec2468777
#
_entry.id   563b80003c7eca347dba149ec2468777
#
_cell.length_a   1.000
_cell.length_b   1.000
_cell.length_c   1.000
_cell.angle_alpha   90.00
_cell.angle_beta   90.00
_cell.angle_gamma   90.00
#
_symmetry.space_group_name_H-M   'P 1'
#
loop_
_entity.id
_entity.type
_entity.pdbx_description
1 polymer ?
#
loop_
_entity_poly.entity_id
_entity_poly.type
_entity_poly.pdbx_seq_one_letter_code
_entity_poly.pdbx_strand_id
1 'polypeptide(L)'
;QARKAYQAGDLGQAKQSLDMASQLIGQKNAEAFATLLPNALPGWKAEKVQTTALGAAGFGASTASRSYNNPKGDRVEVQISGDSAIVSQIATFLNNPAMAGAMGKLVKVGNQRAIQDGDGNVKMIVANKFLISVEGSADGASKLAYAQAIDVTKLAKM
;
A
#
# COMPACT_ATOMS: atom_id res chain seq x y z
N GLN A 1 4.32 4.41 29.06
CA GLN A 1 5.71 4.80 29.37
C GLN A 1 5.98 6.24 28.91
N ALA A 2 5.70 6.62 27.66
CA ALA A 2 5.93 7.97 27.15
C ALA A 2 5.30 9.08 28.01
N ARG A 3 4.06 8.92 28.43
CA ARG A 3 3.37 9.88 29.30
C ARG A 3 4.06 10.08 30.65
N LYS A 4 4.54 9.01 31.30
CA LYS A 4 5.25 9.07 32.56
C LYS A 4 6.58 9.80 32.43
N ALA A 5 7.34 9.48 31.37
CA ALA A 5 8.61 10.14 31.06
C ALA A 5 8.41 11.65 30.80
N TYR A 6 7.39 12.01 30.02
CA TYR A 6 7.04 13.42 29.79
C TYR A 6 6.69 14.18 31.08
N GLN A 7 5.91 13.58 31.96
CA GLN A 7 5.54 14.19 33.26
C GLN A 7 6.74 14.32 34.21
N ALA A 8 7.74 13.44 34.07
CA ALA A 8 9.00 13.50 34.81
C ALA A 8 10.03 14.49 34.21
N GLY A 9 9.71 15.13 33.08
CA GLY A 9 10.60 16.05 32.38
C GLY A 9 11.67 15.38 31.53
N ASP A 10 11.65 14.05 31.42
CA ASP A 10 12.56 13.30 30.54
C ASP A 10 12.01 13.22 29.13
N LEU A 11 12.23 14.31 28.38
CA LEU A 11 11.75 14.43 27.00
C LEU A 11 12.43 13.43 26.06
N GLY A 12 13.67 13.03 26.33
CA GLY A 12 14.40 12.05 25.54
C GLY A 12 13.75 10.67 25.63
N GLN A 13 13.47 10.19 26.82
CA GLN A 13 12.80 8.91 27.03
C GLN A 13 11.34 8.95 26.55
N ALA A 14 10.65 10.07 26.69
CA ALA A 14 9.31 10.25 26.17
C ALA A 14 9.28 10.09 24.65
N LYS A 15 10.20 10.75 23.93
CA LYS A 15 10.34 10.65 22.49
C LYS A 15 10.66 9.24 22.04
N GLN A 16 11.66 8.59 22.68
CA GLN A 16 12.03 7.21 22.36
C GLN A 16 10.86 6.24 22.53
N SER A 17 10.06 6.39 23.58
CA SER A 17 8.88 5.57 23.81
C SER A 17 7.80 5.77 22.76
N LEU A 18 7.61 7.00 22.27
CA LEU A 18 6.68 7.32 21.17
C LEU A 18 7.16 6.74 19.84
N ASP A 19 8.45 6.85 19.53
CA ASP A 19 9.05 6.30 18.31
C ASP A 19 8.90 4.77 18.28
N MET A 20 9.16 4.10 19.41
CA MET A 20 8.97 2.66 19.55
C MET A 20 7.50 2.26 19.37
N ALA A 21 6.56 2.98 19.98
CA ALA A 21 5.14 2.72 19.83
C ALA A 21 4.69 2.90 18.37
N SER A 22 5.15 3.96 17.70
CA SER A 22 4.88 4.21 16.29
C SER A 22 5.40 3.07 15.41
N GLN A 23 6.61 2.59 15.66
CA GLN A 23 7.20 1.48 14.92
C GLN A 23 6.40 0.17 15.10
N LEU A 24 5.97 -0.14 16.33
CA LEU A 24 5.14 -1.32 16.61
C LEU A 24 3.78 -1.25 15.91
N ILE A 25 3.15 -0.08 15.90
CA ILE A 25 1.90 0.15 15.16
C ILE A 25 2.13 -0.06 13.66
N GLY A 26 3.22 0.50 13.12
CA GLY A 26 3.58 0.34 11.72
C GLY A 26 3.81 -1.13 11.34
N GLN A 27 4.46 -1.92 12.19
CA GLN A 27 4.62 -3.36 11.98
C GLN A 27 3.27 -4.08 11.94
N LYS A 28 2.39 -3.79 12.87
CA LYS A 28 1.03 -4.38 12.91
C LYS A 28 0.22 -4.03 11.66
N ASN A 29 0.31 -2.81 11.19
CA ASN A 29 -0.35 -2.40 9.95
C ASN A 29 0.23 -3.14 8.74
N ALA A 30 1.56 -3.23 8.62
CA ALA A 30 2.21 -3.96 7.53
C ALA A 30 1.85 -5.46 7.53
N GLU A 31 1.79 -6.10 8.71
CA GLU A 31 1.31 -7.49 8.85
C GLU A 31 -0.14 -7.63 8.40
N ALA A 32 -1.01 -6.70 8.78
CA ALA A 32 -2.41 -6.69 8.36
C ALA A 32 -2.55 -6.51 6.85
N PHE A 33 -1.77 -5.62 6.22
CA PHE A 33 -1.73 -5.45 4.76
C PHE A 33 -1.26 -6.72 4.06
N ALA A 34 -0.29 -7.43 4.64
CA ALA A 34 0.20 -8.71 4.11
C ALA A 34 -0.92 -9.75 3.94
N THR A 35 -1.90 -9.75 4.84
CA THR A 35 -3.06 -10.66 4.76
C THR A 35 -4.03 -10.31 3.63
N LEU A 36 -3.97 -9.11 3.09
CA LEU A 36 -4.83 -8.60 2.02
C LEU A 36 -4.22 -8.78 0.63
N LEU A 37 -2.93 -9.11 0.56
CA LEU A 37 -2.27 -9.41 -0.72
C LEU A 37 -2.88 -10.69 -1.33
N PRO A 38 -3.20 -10.68 -2.64
CA PRO A 38 -3.89 -11.79 -3.26
C PRO A 38 -3.02 -13.05 -3.32
N ASN A 39 -3.68 -14.19 -3.44
CA ASN A 39 -2.99 -15.43 -3.82
C ASN A 39 -2.58 -15.37 -5.29
N ALA A 40 -1.64 -16.23 -5.70
CA ALA A 40 -1.28 -16.35 -7.10
C ALA A 40 -2.50 -16.69 -7.96
N LEU A 41 -2.69 -15.97 -9.05
CA LEU A 41 -3.70 -16.30 -10.05
C LEU A 41 -3.30 -17.59 -10.80
N PRO A 42 -4.27 -18.28 -11.46
CA PRO A 42 -3.97 -19.49 -12.22
C PRO A 42 -2.82 -19.27 -13.22
N GLY A 43 -1.84 -20.15 -13.19
CA GLY A 43 -0.63 -20.05 -14.04
C GLY A 43 0.47 -19.14 -13.47
N TRP A 44 0.27 -18.53 -12.32
CA TRP A 44 1.25 -17.66 -11.66
C TRP A 44 1.79 -18.31 -10.38
N LYS A 45 3.01 -17.95 -10.01
CA LYS A 45 3.67 -18.36 -8.77
C LYS A 45 3.92 -17.12 -7.90
N ALA A 46 3.44 -17.17 -6.66
CA ALA A 46 3.66 -16.09 -5.69
C ALA A 46 4.99 -16.26 -4.96
N GLU A 47 5.70 -15.17 -4.79
CA GLU A 47 6.89 -15.08 -3.92
C GLU A 47 6.49 -14.84 -2.46
N LYS A 48 7.46 -14.77 -1.57
CA LYS A 48 7.25 -14.43 -0.16
C LYS A 48 6.76 -12.99 -0.04
N VAL A 49 5.86 -12.79 0.90
CA VAL A 49 5.41 -11.43 1.26
C VAL A 49 6.57 -10.68 1.92
N GLN A 50 6.74 -9.42 1.54
CA GLN A 50 7.67 -8.49 2.17
C GLN A 50 6.87 -7.42 2.91
N THR A 51 7.27 -7.13 4.13
CA THR A 51 6.67 -6.08 4.96
C THR A 51 7.73 -5.08 5.38
N THR A 52 7.39 -3.81 5.35
CA THR A 52 8.25 -2.73 5.83
C THR A 52 7.42 -1.79 6.70
N ALA A 53 7.94 -1.48 7.87
CA ALA A 53 7.40 -0.45 8.74
C ALA A 53 8.50 0.57 9.00
N LEU A 54 8.36 1.74 8.39
CA LEU A 54 9.24 2.87 8.62
C LEU A 54 8.61 3.72 9.71
N GLY A 55 9.22 3.80 10.89
CA GLY A 55 8.77 4.64 11.99
C GLY A 55 8.73 6.13 11.62
N ALA A 56 8.79 7.02 12.60
CA ALA A 56 8.69 8.47 12.42
C ALA A 56 9.68 9.02 11.37
N ALA A 57 10.89 8.45 11.26
CA ALA A 57 11.89 8.83 10.25
C ALA A 57 11.46 8.53 8.79
N GLY A 58 10.53 7.58 8.59
CA GLY A 58 9.94 7.23 7.29
C GLY A 58 8.51 7.75 7.12
N PHE A 59 8.15 8.83 7.78
CA PHE A 59 6.81 9.43 7.75
C PHE A 59 5.68 8.47 8.17
N GLY A 60 6.01 7.48 9.01
CA GLY A 60 5.06 6.48 9.49
C GLY A 60 4.59 5.47 8.44
N ALA A 61 5.26 5.38 7.30
CA ALA A 61 4.85 4.50 6.22
C ALA A 61 4.88 3.03 6.64
N SER A 62 3.79 2.33 6.41
CA SER A 62 3.69 0.88 6.54
C SER A 62 3.38 0.30 5.16
N THR A 63 4.14 -0.69 4.74
CA THR A 63 3.95 -1.32 3.43
C THR A 63 3.97 -2.84 3.52
N ALA A 64 3.20 -3.48 2.66
CA ALA A 64 3.35 -4.89 2.36
C ALA A 64 3.34 -5.08 0.86
N SER A 65 4.24 -5.90 0.33
CA SER A 65 4.31 -6.22 -1.08
C SER A 65 4.50 -7.71 -1.32
N ARG A 66 4.09 -8.15 -2.50
CA ARG A 66 4.29 -9.51 -2.98
C ARG A 66 4.46 -9.51 -4.48
N SER A 67 5.43 -10.27 -4.95
CA SER A 67 5.68 -10.48 -6.37
C SER A 67 5.09 -11.81 -6.85
N TYR A 68 4.69 -11.81 -8.10
CA TYR A 68 4.13 -12.97 -8.79
C TYR A 68 4.83 -13.11 -10.14
N ASN A 69 5.19 -14.34 -10.51
CA ASN A 69 5.86 -14.64 -11.76
C ASN A 69 5.09 -15.72 -12.52
N ASN A 70 5.06 -15.62 -13.83
CA ASN A 70 4.51 -16.64 -14.69
C ASN A 70 5.63 -17.42 -15.41
N PRO A 71 5.33 -18.57 -16.06
CA PRO A 71 6.33 -19.34 -16.80
C PRO A 71 6.95 -18.62 -18.01
N LYS A 72 6.32 -17.53 -18.48
CA LYS A 72 6.84 -16.71 -19.59
C LYS A 72 7.90 -15.70 -19.15
N GLY A 73 8.12 -15.56 -17.83
CA GLY A 73 9.04 -14.59 -17.25
C GLY A 73 8.44 -13.23 -16.96
N ASP A 74 7.12 -13.07 -17.12
CA ASP A 74 6.45 -11.83 -16.73
C ASP A 74 6.30 -11.76 -15.20
N ARG A 75 6.39 -10.54 -14.68
CA ARG A 75 6.27 -10.25 -13.25
C ARG A 75 5.16 -9.24 -12.98
N VAL A 76 4.44 -9.49 -11.90
CA VAL A 76 3.54 -8.53 -11.28
C VAL A 76 3.97 -8.34 -9.83
N GLU A 77 4.03 -7.13 -9.36
CA GLU A 77 4.23 -6.78 -7.95
C GLU A 77 3.02 -6.01 -7.46
N VAL A 78 2.44 -6.49 -6.37
CA VAL A 78 1.33 -5.84 -5.68
C VAL A 78 1.86 -5.26 -4.38
N GLN A 79 1.64 -3.98 -4.16
CA GLN A 79 2.03 -3.27 -2.95
C GLN A 79 0.85 -2.54 -2.34
N ILE A 80 0.69 -2.66 -1.03
CA ILE A 80 -0.27 -1.89 -0.21
C ILE A 80 0.55 -1.01 0.73
N SER A 81 0.30 0.29 0.70
CA SER A 81 0.96 1.27 1.56
C SER A 81 -0.09 2.08 2.32
N GLY A 82 0.17 2.35 3.58
CA GLY A 82 -0.76 3.11 4.42
C GLY A 82 -0.05 3.97 5.45
N ASP A 83 -0.84 4.79 6.14
CA ASP A 83 -0.44 5.61 7.29
C ASP A 83 0.74 6.56 7.00
N SER A 84 0.83 7.09 5.78
CA SER A 84 1.88 8.04 5.44
C SER A 84 1.33 9.35 4.88
N ALA A 85 2.05 10.44 5.16
CA ALA A 85 1.75 11.74 4.57
C ALA A 85 1.81 11.71 3.03
N ILE A 86 2.66 10.85 2.47
CA ILE A 86 2.81 10.65 1.03
C ILE A 86 1.51 10.09 0.41
N VAL A 87 0.88 9.13 1.08
CA VAL A 87 -0.42 8.58 0.61
C VAL A 87 -1.48 9.67 0.54
N SER A 88 -1.54 10.55 1.55
CA SER A 88 -2.50 11.66 1.58
C SER A 88 -2.25 12.67 0.46
N GLN A 89 -1.00 12.95 0.12
CA GLN A 89 -0.66 13.84 -1.00
C GLN A 89 -1.07 13.21 -2.34
N ILE A 90 -0.72 11.94 -2.58
CA ILE A 90 -1.10 11.20 -3.79
C ILE A 90 -2.62 11.10 -3.91
N ALA A 91 -3.33 10.90 -2.81
CA ALA A 91 -4.79 10.84 -2.78
C ALA A 91 -5.43 12.12 -3.33
N THR A 92 -4.86 13.28 -3.03
CA THR A 92 -5.34 14.56 -3.55
C THR A 92 -5.27 14.62 -5.08
N PHE A 93 -4.18 14.11 -5.67
CA PHE A 93 -4.00 14.06 -7.12
C PHE A 93 -4.94 13.03 -7.77
N LEU A 94 -5.05 11.84 -7.21
CA LEU A 94 -5.85 10.76 -7.77
C LEU A 94 -7.37 11.02 -7.65
N ASN A 95 -7.78 11.79 -6.66
CA ASN A 95 -9.17 12.17 -6.49
C ASN A 95 -9.61 13.36 -7.39
N ASN A 96 -8.66 14.03 -8.04
CA ASN A 96 -8.96 15.09 -9.02
C ASN A 96 -9.11 14.48 -10.42
N PRO A 97 -10.32 14.45 -11.02
CA PRO A 97 -10.57 13.78 -12.30
C PRO A 97 -9.71 14.32 -13.46
N ALA A 98 -9.42 15.63 -13.47
CA ALA A 98 -8.60 16.25 -14.51
C ALA A 98 -7.14 15.80 -14.44
N MET A 99 -6.59 15.69 -13.23
CA MET A 99 -5.21 15.23 -13.01
C MET A 99 -5.09 13.72 -13.18
N ALA A 100 -6.10 12.97 -12.73
CA ALA A 100 -6.17 11.52 -12.90
C ALA A 100 -6.19 11.13 -14.39
N GLY A 101 -6.96 11.84 -15.22
CA GLY A 101 -7.01 11.59 -16.65
C GLY A 101 -5.71 11.90 -17.40
N ALA A 102 -4.87 12.80 -16.88
CA ALA A 102 -3.54 13.07 -17.41
C ALA A 102 -2.51 11.98 -17.07
N MET A 103 -2.75 11.23 -15.98
CA MET A 103 -1.86 10.13 -15.53
C MET A 103 -2.12 8.80 -16.22
N GLY A 104 -3.31 8.60 -16.77
CA GLY A 104 -3.67 7.35 -17.42
C GLY A 104 -5.19 7.18 -17.61
N LYS A 105 -5.57 5.95 -17.90
CA LYS A 105 -6.96 5.57 -18.12
C LYS A 105 -7.65 5.27 -16.78
N LEU A 106 -8.82 5.84 -16.56
CA LEU A 106 -9.65 5.48 -15.42
C LEU A 106 -10.24 4.08 -15.63
N VAL A 107 -10.01 3.22 -14.65
CA VAL A 107 -10.54 1.86 -14.58
C VAL A 107 -11.26 1.65 -13.26
N LYS A 108 -12.10 0.64 -13.20
CA LYS A 108 -12.84 0.31 -11.98
C LYS A 108 -12.31 -0.99 -11.37
N VAL A 109 -12.01 -0.97 -10.08
CA VAL A 109 -11.58 -2.12 -9.29
C VAL A 109 -12.57 -2.28 -8.13
N GLY A 110 -13.48 -3.24 -8.24
CA GLY A 110 -14.61 -3.34 -7.32
C GLY A 110 -15.43 -2.04 -7.36
N ASN A 111 -15.58 -1.39 -6.21
CA ASN A 111 -16.26 -0.10 -6.08
C ASN A 111 -15.28 1.09 -6.07
N GLN A 112 -13.97 0.85 -6.25
CA GLN A 112 -12.94 1.88 -6.22
C GLN A 112 -12.59 2.35 -7.63
N ARG A 113 -12.24 3.63 -7.75
CA ARG A 113 -11.61 4.16 -8.96
C ARG A 113 -10.12 3.87 -8.91
N ALA A 114 -9.58 3.43 -10.03
CA ALA A 114 -8.16 3.21 -10.22
C ALA A 114 -7.70 3.89 -11.49
N ILE A 115 -6.41 4.13 -11.60
CA ILE A 115 -5.76 4.65 -12.80
C ILE A 115 -4.85 3.57 -13.33
N GLN A 116 -4.97 3.29 -14.62
CA GLN A 116 -4.05 2.44 -15.36
C GLN A 116 -3.23 3.31 -16.30
N ASP A 117 -1.92 3.34 -16.10
CA ASP A 117 -1.00 4.13 -16.92
C ASP A 117 -0.70 3.48 -18.28
N GLY A 118 0.15 4.14 -19.08
CA GLY A 118 0.52 3.65 -20.41
C GLY A 118 1.27 2.31 -20.42
N ASP A 119 1.92 1.96 -19.30
CA ASP A 119 2.61 0.67 -19.12
C ASP A 119 1.68 -0.41 -18.51
N GLY A 120 0.42 -0.06 -18.28
CA GLY A 120 -0.58 -0.95 -17.71
C GLY A 120 -0.50 -1.07 -16.18
N ASN A 121 0.33 -0.30 -15.49
CA ASN A 121 0.39 -0.30 -14.04
C ASN A 121 -0.89 0.31 -13.46
N VAL A 122 -1.35 -0.26 -12.36
CA VAL A 122 -2.60 0.15 -11.72
C VAL A 122 -2.30 0.82 -10.38
N LYS A 123 -2.88 2.00 -10.16
CA LYS A 123 -2.80 2.72 -8.88
C LYS A 123 -4.19 3.11 -8.41
N MET A 124 -4.47 2.89 -7.15
CA MET A 124 -5.73 3.31 -6.54
C MET A 124 -5.56 3.71 -5.08
N ILE A 125 -6.42 4.61 -4.63
CA ILE A 125 -6.51 5.02 -3.23
C ILE A 125 -7.79 4.42 -2.64
N VAL A 126 -7.66 3.80 -1.49
CA VAL A 126 -8.76 3.22 -0.73
C VAL A 126 -8.94 4.01 0.57
N ALA A 127 -10.17 4.44 0.85
CA ALA A 127 -10.55 5.19 2.06
C ALA A 127 -9.71 6.46 2.34
N ASN A 128 -9.09 7.05 1.32
CA ASN A 128 -8.13 8.17 1.44
C ASN A 128 -6.94 7.92 2.38
N LYS A 129 -6.68 6.66 2.73
CA LYS A 129 -5.62 6.26 3.67
C LYS A 129 -4.61 5.30 3.06
N PHE A 130 -5.03 4.50 2.10
CA PHE A 130 -4.22 3.40 1.58
C PHE A 130 -3.99 3.57 0.09
N LEU A 131 -2.74 3.43 -0.33
CA LEU A 131 -2.34 3.37 -1.73
C LEU A 131 -2.09 1.91 -2.10
N ILE A 132 -2.75 1.46 -3.16
CA ILE A 132 -2.45 0.19 -3.81
C ILE A 132 -1.76 0.47 -5.13
N SER A 133 -0.63 -0.17 -5.36
CA SER A 133 0.14 -0.13 -6.61
C SER A 133 0.31 -1.55 -7.14
N VAL A 134 0.02 -1.74 -8.43
CA VAL A 134 0.25 -2.99 -9.15
C VAL A 134 1.12 -2.68 -10.35
N GLU A 135 2.36 -3.13 -10.31
CA GLU A 135 3.39 -2.80 -11.30
C GLU A 135 4.08 -4.06 -11.81
N GLY A 136 4.94 -3.94 -12.78
CA GLY A 136 5.77 -5.03 -13.28
C GLY A 136 5.85 -5.10 -14.81
N SER A 137 6.44 -6.18 -15.32
CA SER A 137 6.64 -6.41 -16.76
C SER A 137 5.45 -7.06 -17.47
N ALA A 138 4.48 -7.59 -16.70
CA ALA A 138 3.28 -8.21 -17.27
C ALA A 138 2.39 -7.20 -17.99
N ASP A 139 1.47 -7.72 -18.81
CA ASP A 139 0.50 -6.89 -19.52
C ASP A 139 -0.50 -6.20 -18.56
N GLY A 140 -1.17 -5.16 -19.07
CA GLY A 140 -2.14 -4.39 -18.28
C GLY A 140 -3.34 -5.21 -17.81
N ALA A 141 -3.75 -6.23 -18.56
CA ALA A 141 -4.85 -7.11 -18.21
C ALA A 141 -4.50 -7.97 -16.98
N SER A 142 -3.30 -8.52 -16.94
CA SER A 142 -2.78 -9.29 -15.80
C SER A 142 -2.63 -8.42 -14.55
N LYS A 143 -2.11 -7.21 -14.69
CA LYS A 143 -1.99 -6.25 -13.58
C LYS A 143 -3.35 -5.85 -13.03
N LEU A 144 -4.33 -5.59 -13.91
CA LEU A 144 -5.70 -5.27 -13.51
C LEU A 144 -6.36 -6.45 -12.80
N ALA A 145 -6.15 -7.69 -13.27
CA ALA A 145 -6.68 -8.89 -12.62
C ALA A 145 -6.15 -9.05 -11.19
N TYR A 146 -4.87 -8.77 -10.96
CA TYR A 146 -4.30 -8.76 -9.61
C TYR A 146 -4.88 -7.63 -8.74
N ALA A 147 -5.09 -6.44 -9.28
CA ALA A 147 -5.75 -5.35 -8.57
C ALA A 147 -7.17 -5.74 -8.12
N GLN A 148 -7.93 -6.41 -8.99
CA GLN A 148 -9.27 -6.90 -8.71
C GLN A 148 -9.32 -8.04 -7.68
N ALA A 149 -8.23 -8.78 -7.53
CA ALA A 149 -8.11 -9.87 -6.54
C ALA A 149 -7.87 -9.37 -5.11
N ILE A 150 -7.59 -8.08 -4.91
CA ILE A 150 -7.39 -7.48 -3.59
C ILE A 150 -8.75 -7.19 -2.95
N ASP A 151 -8.91 -7.58 -1.67
CA ASP A 151 -10.11 -7.25 -0.89
C ASP A 151 -10.08 -5.79 -0.42
N VAL A 152 -10.45 -4.89 -1.33
CA VAL A 152 -10.52 -3.45 -1.06
C VAL A 152 -11.57 -3.08 0.00
N THR A 153 -12.61 -3.90 0.15
CA THR A 153 -13.66 -3.69 1.15
C THR A 153 -13.13 -3.92 2.56
N LYS A 154 -12.32 -4.95 2.74
CA LYS A 154 -11.68 -5.25 4.02
C LYS A 154 -10.63 -4.19 4.34
N LEU A 155 -9.85 -3.76 3.35
CA LEU A 155 -8.86 -2.69 3.52
C LEU A 155 -9.53 -1.37 3.93
N ALA A 156 -10.66 -1.01 3.33
CA ALA A 156 -11.38 0.23 3.64
C ALA A 156 -11.93 0.29 5.08
N LYS A 157 -12.08 -0.86 5.73
CA LYS A 157 -12.57 -0.96 7.13
C LYS A 157 -11.45 -0.93 8.17
N MET A 158 -10.20 -0.93 7.76
CA MET A 158 -9.04 -0.79 8.63
C MET A 158 -8.80 0.69 8.98
#